data_e06223e1075ad1cc197dbce2e05e21bb
#
_entry.id   e06223e1075ad1cc197dbce2e05e21bb
#
_cell.length_a   1.000
_cell.length_b   1.000
_cell.length_c   1.000
_cell.angle_alpha   90.00
_cell.angle_beta   90.00
_cell.angle_gamma   90.00
#
_symmetry.space_group_name_H-M   'P 1'
#
loop_
_entity.id
_entity.type
_entity.pdbx_description
1 polymer ?
#
loop_
_entity_poly.entity_id
_entity_poly.type
_entity_poly.pdbx_seq_one_letter_code
_entity_poly.pdbx_strand_id
1 'polypeptide(L)'
;MNKNFYFFFCFGLIIGLNAQSIQLERLDSGVQESFRGLSVINRNVAWVSGTGGTVLRTVDGGKSWQNISVPQMNKTDFRDITGFDRHTAIVMGIDKPARFFKTTDGGKTWGLIYYDDREGVFFDGMSFWNKKYGIAFSDPVGGHHLLIRTTDGGNTWQDVPLKNIPEKLDPEFGFAASGTGIPVAGRNTVWLGMGGAKSRVFKSEDGGLHWTVAETPLVHGGQSTGIYSLCFKDKKIGIAVGGDYTDQSIQNTMAYTWDGGLTWHLPETQTHQYRECVVHYRQSIFFAVGPSGFDMTNDNGKNWQSIYSKEKDLTSMAFAKGTRTGFVVGKRGQIFKIKVKY
;
A
#
# COMPACT_ATOMS: atom_id res chain seq x y z
N MET A 1 9.12 -18.78 -70.58
CA MET A 1 8.24 -18.15 -69.61
C MET A 1 8.71 -18.60 -68.23
N ASN A 2 9.60 -17.80 -67.59
CA ASN A 2 10.11 -18.08 -66.22
C ASN A 2 9.26 -17.31 -65.25
N LYS A 3 8.59 -18.03 -64.33
CA LYS A 3 7.88 -17.45 -63.21
C LYS A 3 8.80 -17.48 -61.98
N ASN A 4 9.34 -16.31 -61.58
CA ASN A 4 10.05 -16.15 -60.31
C ASN A 4 9.03 -16.04 -59.20
N PHE A 5 9.04 -16.98 -58.25
CA PHE A 5 8.33 -16.94 -56.99
C PHE A 5 9.24 -16.24 -55.97
N TYR A 6 8.88 -15.04 -55.53
CA TYR A 6 9.51 -14.38 -54.38
C TYR A 6 8.85 -14.89 -53.10
N PHE A 7 9.62 -15.61 -52.28
CA PHE A 7 9.24 -15.95 -50.91
C PHE A 7 9.57 -14.75 -50.01
N PHE A 8 8.55 -14.08 -49.51
CA PHE A 8 8.71 -13.10 -48.44
C PHE A 8 8.88 -13.86 -47.11
N PHE A 9 10.10 -13.87 -46.56
CA PHE A 9 10.37 -14.29 -45.19
C PHE A 9 9.99 -13.12 -44.28
N CYS A 10 8.84 -13.20 -43.58
CA CYS A 10 8.54 -12.37 -42.45
C CYS A 10 9.42 -12.81 -41.28
N PHE A 11 10.49 -12.07 -41.04
CA PHE A 11 11.24 -12.16 -39.78
C PHE A 11 10.36 -11.56 -38.67
N GLY A 12 9.66 -12.41 -37.95
CA GLY A 12 9.04 -12.06 -36.72
C GLY A 12 10.13 -11.73 -35.68
N LEU A 13 10.27 -10.45 -35.33
CA LEU A 13 11.14 -10.01 -34.27
C LEU A 13 10.58 -10.56 -32.95
N ILE A 14 11.09 -11.70 -32.51
CA ILE A 14 10.84 -12.20 -31.15
C ILE A 14 11.61 -11.23 -30.22
N ILE A 15 10.92 -10.21 -29.72
CA ILE A 15 11.41 -9.41 -28.61
C ILE A 15 11.40 -10.34 -27.40
N GLY A 16 12.53 -10.94 -27.14
CA GLY A 16 12.73 -11.71 -25.90
C GLY A 16 12.44 -10.82 -24.71
N LEU A 17 11.35 -11.08 -24.02
CA LEU A 17 11.08 -10.52 -22.70
C LEU A 17 12.23 -10.94 -21.79
N ASN A 18 13.19 -10.04 -21.55
CA ASN A 18 14.19 -10.23 -20.51
C ASN A 18 13.43 -10.41 -19.18
N ALA A 19 13.45 -11.63 -18.67
CA ALA A 19 12.83 -11.96 -17.40
C ALA A 19 13.46 -11.08 -16.32
N GLN A 20 12.72 -10.09 -15.87
CA GLN A 20 13.13 -9.28 -14.73
C GLN A 20 13.08 -10.16 -13.49
N SER A 21 14.16 -10.20 -12.73
CA SER A 21 14.23 -10.92 -11.47
C SER A 21 14.44 -9.94 -10.33
N ILE A 22 13.86 -10.28 -9.18
CA ILE A 22 14.14 -9.58 -7.94
C ILE A 22 15.17 -10.37 -7.11
N GLN A 23 16.08 -9.67 -6.50
CA GLN A 23 16.99 -10.22 -5.52
C GLN A 23 16.66 -9.61 -4.16
N LEU A 24 16.45 -10.46 -3.16
CA LEU A 24 16.21 -10.07 -1.78
C LEU A 24 17.48 -10.33 -0.97
N GLU A 25 17.93 -9.30 -0.28
CA GLU A 25 19.01 -9.36 0.69
C GLU A 25 18.39 -9.21 2.09
N ARG A 26 18.41 -10.28 2.89
CA ARG A 26 17.88 -10.24 4.26
C ARG A 26 18.74 -9.34 5.13
N LEU A 27 18.06 -8.49 5.89
CA LEU A 27 18.67 -7.57 6.84
C LEU A 27 18.28 -7.96 8.26
N ASP A 28 19.17 -7.69 9.22
CA ASP A 28 18.87 -7.90 10.63
C ASP A 28 18.09 -6.70 11.17
N SER A 29 16.87 -6.94 11.60
CA SER A 29 16.00 -5.93 12.23
C SER A 29 16.25 -5.77 13.73
N GLY A 30 16.90 -6.75 14.36
CA GLY A 30 17.10 -6.81 15.81
C GLY A 30 15.84 -7.13 16.63
N VAL A 31 14.70 -7.46 15.98
CA VAL A 31 13.41 -7.74 16.64
C VAL A 31 12.69 -8.92 15.98
N GLN A 32 11.64 -9.47 16.65
CA GLN A 32 10.83 -10.57 16.14
C GLN A 32 9.39 -10.15 15.81
N GLU A 33 9.09 -8.88 15.89
CA GLU A 33 7.76 -8.34 15.66
C GLU A 33 7.33 -8.45 14.20
N SER A 34 6.02 -8.43 13.96
CA SER A 34 5.46 -8.43 12.60
C SER A 34 5.30 -7.00 12.10
N PHE A 35 5.86 -6.71 10.94
CA PHE A 35 5.80 -5.39 10.34
C PHE A 35 4.65 -5.25 9.34
N ARG A 36 4.11 -4.03 9.23
CA ARG A 36 3.08 -3.67 8.26
C ARG A 36 3.31 -2.30 7.65
N GLY A 37 3.57 -1.28 8.45
CA GLY A 37 3.89 0.05 7.96
C GLY A 37 5.32 0.12 7.42
N LEU A 38 5.50 0.68 6.22
CA LEU A 38 6.80 0.87 5.59
C LEU A 38 6.84 2.18 4.80
N SER A 39 7.74 3.09 5.18
CA SER A 39 7.96 4.35 4.48
C SER A 39 9.43 4.50 4.07
N VAL A 40 9.70 4.47 2.75
CA VAL A 40 11.05 4.59 2.18
C VAL A 40 11.23 5.97 1.59
N ILE A 41 12.04 6.82 2.25
CA ILE A 41 12.22 8.23 1.91
C ILE A 41 13.22 8.40 0.77
N ASN A 42 14.37 7.72 0.90
CA ASN A 42 15.45 7.75 -0.08
C ASN A 42 16.31 6.49 0.08
N ARG A 43 17.42 6.39 -0.67
CA ARG A 43 18.32 5.23 -0.61
C ARG A 43 18.89 4.90 0.77
N ASN A 44 18.91 5.87 1.69
CA ASN A 44 19.52 5.72 3.01
C ASN A 44 18.50 5.67 4.15
N VAL A 45 17.33 6.30 3.97
CA VAL A 45 16.36 6.51 5.06
C VAL A 45 15.08 5.75 4.80
N ALA A 46 14.73 4.88 5.74
CA ALA A 46 13.44 4.20 5.78
C ALA A 46 12.96 4.05 7.24
N TRP A 47 11.64 3.99 7.38
CA TRP A 47 10.92 3.77 8.62
C TRP A 47 10.04 2.55 8.48
N VAL A 48 9.92 1.77 9.56
CA VAL A 48 9.10 0.54 9.62
C VAL A 48 8.31 0.56 10.91
N SER A 49 7.06 0.12 10.89
CA SER A 49 6.22 -0.05 12.09
C SER A 49 5.53 -1.40 12.10
N GLY A 50 5.12 -1.85 13.30
CA GLY A 50 4.50 -3.17 13.46
C GLY A 50 3.95 -3.43 14.86
N THR A 51 3.76 -4.72 15.15
CA THR A 51 3.25 -5.20 16.43
C THR A 51 4.19 -4.84 17.60
N GLY A 52 3.69 -4.96 18.84
CA GLY A 52 4.48 -4.71 20.04
C GLY A 52 4.95 -3.26 20.19
N GLY A 53 4.23 -2.28 19.61
CA GLY A 53 4.62 -0.88 19.64
C GLY A 53 5.89 -0.56 18.85
N THR A 54 6.33 -1.50 18.02
CA THR A 54 7.64 -1.43 17.35
C THR A 54 7.67 -0.36 16.27
N VAL A 55 8.69 0.49 16.34
CA VAL A 55 9.08 1.40 15.26
C VAL A 55 10.59 1.28 15.06
N LEU A 56 11.00 0.99 13.83
CA LEU A 56 12.39 0.93 13.43
C LEU A 56 12.72 2.02 12.41
N ARG A 57 13.96 2.50 12.43
CA ARG A 57 14.48 3.44 11.44
C ARG A 57 15.88 3.05 10.99
N THR A 58 16.14 3.14 9.69
CA THR A 58 17.50 3.15 9.14
C THR A 58 17.83 4.54 8.57
N VAL A 59 19.10 4.93 8.65
CA VAL A 59 19.66 6.15 8.01
C VAL A 59 20.89 5.85 7.16
N ASP A 60 21.24 4.57 6.99
CA ASP A 60 22.42 4.07 6.29
C ASP A 60 22.09 3.06 5.18
N GLY A 61 20.81 3.03 4.75
CA GLY A 61 20.34 2.17 3.66
C GLY A 61 20.11 0.73 4.09
N GLY A 62 19.76 0.54 5.36
CA GLY A 62 19.43 -0.76 5.94
C GLY A 62 20.63 -1.55 6.46
N LYS A 63 21.83 -0.95 6.52
CA LYS A 63 22.99 -1.60 7.15
C LYS A 63 22.79 -1.78 8.65
N SER A 64 22.08 -0.82 9.27
CA SER A 64 21.63 -0.90 10.66
C SER A 64 20.21 -0.40 10.82
N TRP A 65 19.47 -0.95 11.78
CA TRP A 65 18.13 -0.53 12.16
C TRP A 65 18.12 -0.13 13.63
N GLN A 66 17.67 1.08 13.90
CA GLN A 66 17.52 1.60 15.25
C GLN A 66 16.10 1.32 15.73
N ASN A 67 15.97 0.65 16.87
CA ASN A 67 14.68 0.53 17.57
C ASN A 67 14.40 1.86 18.27
N ILE A 68 13.35 2.52 17.85
CA ILE A 68 12.89 3.83 18.32
C ILE A 68 11.41 3.79 18.65
N SER A 69 10.96 2.64 19.14
CA SER A 69 9.57 2.35 19.50
C SER A 69 8.97 3.41 20.42
N VAL A 70 7.65 3.60 20.30
CA VAL A 70 6.91 4.57 21.11
C VAL A 70 6.86 4.07 22.55
N PRO A 71 7.35 4.85 23.53
CA PRO A 71 7.35 4.42 24.94
C PRO A 71 5.95 4.07 25.45
N GLN A 72 5.84 3.01 26.26
CA GLN A 72 4.59 2.53 26.88
C GLN A 72 3.54 1.97 25.89
N MET A 73 3.87 1.84 24.60
CA MET A 73 2.97 1.31 23.57
C MET A 73 3.27 -0.14 23.19
N ASN A 74 3.90 -0.92 24.06
CA ASN A 74 4.35 -2.29 23.83
C ASN A 74 3.24 -3.34 23.55
N LYS A 75 1.98 -2.93 23.58
CA LYS A 75 0.82 -3.75 23.18
C LYS A 75 0.16 -3.26 21.91
N THR A 76 0.55 -2.08 21.42
CA THR A 76 -0.04 -1.44 20.24
C THR A 76 0.45 -2.11 18.96
N ASP A 77 -0.46 -2.34 18.01
CA ASP A 77 -0.12 -2.72 16.65
C ASP A 77 -0.10 -1.44 15.78
N PHE A 78 1.10 -1.02 15.38
CA PHE A 78 1.28 0.12 14.50
C PHE A 78 1.22 -0.32 13.04
N ARG A 79 0.05 -0.16 12.41
CA ARG A 79 -0.25 -0.67 11.07
C ARG A 79 0.22 0.22 9.93
N ASP A 80 0.48 1.50 10.20
CA ASP A 80 0.96 2.42 9.18
C ASP A 80 1.97 3.43 9.74
N ILE A 81 2.89 3.88 8.88
CA ILE A 81 3.90 4.89 9.18
C ILE A 81 4.19 5.76 7.97
N THR A 82 4.10 7.07 8.14
CA THR A 82 4.55 8.05 7.15
C THR A 82 5.81 8.76 7.66
N GLY A 83 6.95 8.49 7.03
CA GLY A 83 8.17 9.25 7.22
C GLY A 83 8.22 10.44 6.25
N PHE A 84 8.64 11.60 6.73
CA PHE A 84 8.84 12.82 5.92
C PHE A 84 10.29 13.08 5.60
N ASP A 85 11.17 12.65 6.48
CA ASP A 85 12.63 12.73 6.38
C ASP A 85 13.28 11.83 7.44
N ARG A 86 14.60 12.00 7.70
CA ARG A 86 15.32 11.22 8.70
C ARG A 86 14.94 11.54 10.16
N HIS A 87 14.22 12.63 10.40
CA HIS A 87 13.88 13.12 11.74
C HIS A 87 12.39 13.06 12.04
N THR A 88 11.55 13.21 11.02
CA THR A 88 10.12 13.40 11.18
C THR A 88 9.34 12.23 10.62
N ALA A 89 8.47 11.64 11.45
CA ALA A 89 7.53 10.60 11.06
C ALA A 89 6.25 10.66 11.91
N ILE A 90 5.17 10.11 11.36
CA ILE A 90 3.92 9.85 12.06
C ILE A 90 3.65 8.35 11.99
N VAL A 91 3.28 7.74 13.11
CA VAL A 91 2.89 6.33 13.21
C VAL A 91 1.44 6.24 13.68
N MET A 92 0.70 5.28 13.13
CA MET A 92 -0.73 5.07 13.35
C MET A 92 -0.96 3.71 14.03
N GLY A 93 -1.54 3.72 15.23
CA GLY A 93 -2.00 2.52 15.95
C GLY A 93 -3.47 2.24 15.69
N ILE A 94 -3.81 0.95 15.66
CA ILE A 94 -5.18 0.47 15.40
C ILE A 94 -5.95 0.11 16.67
N ASP A 95 -5.28 0.11 17.81
CA ASP A 95 -5.92 -0.26 19.09
C ASP A 95 -7.02 0.73 19.47
N LYS A 96 -7.93 0.30 20.33
CA LYS A 96 -8.92 1.17 20.97
C LYS A 96 -8.39 1.63 22.34
N PRO A 97 -8.27 2.94 22.57
CA PRO A 97 -8.51 4.06 21.64
C PRO A 97 -7.47 4.15 20.54
N ALA A 98 -7.89 4.61 19.35
CA ALA A 98 -6.95 4.88 18.26
C ALA A 98 -6.01 6.03 18.59
N ARG A 99 -4.72 5.86 18.29
CA ARG A 99 -3.68 6.85 18.64
C ARG A 99 -2.70 7.01 17.49
N PHE A 100 -2.42 8.27 17.15
CA PHE A 100 -1.32 8.60 16.26
C PHE A 100 -0.23 9.32 17.04
N PHE A 101 1.02 8.96 16.77
CA PHE A 101 2.18 9.59 17.39
C PHE A 101 3.07 10.21 16.33
N LYS A 102 3.69 11.34 16.70
CA LYS A 102 4.62 12.06 15.83
C LYS A 102 5.96 12.25 16.53
N THR A 103 7.03 12.05 15.77
CA THR A 103 8.38 12.46 16.13
C THR A 103 8.91 13.53 15.19
N THR A 104 9.77 14.41 15.68
CA THR A 104 10.51 15.41 14.90
C THR A 104 12.02 15.39 15.18
N ASP A 105 12.47 14.45 16.01
CA ASP A 105 13.86 14.30 16.44
C ASP A 105 14.46 12.91 16.12
N GLY A 106 13.79 12.18 15.21
CA GLY A 106 14.23 10.87 14.74
C GLY A 106 13.85 9.74 15.68
N GLY A 107 12.77 9.87 16.41
CA GLY A 107 12.24 8.85 17.31
C GLY A 107 12.86 8.88 18.72
N LYS A 108 13.62 9.91 19.06
CA LYS A 108 14.09 10.10 20.43
C LYS A 108 12.93 10.41 21.36
N THR A 109 11.99 11.23 20.87
CA THR A 109 10.71 11.52 21.55
C THR A 109 9.54 11.35 20.60
N TRP A 110 8.37 10.99 21.16
CA TRP A 110 7.11 10.84 20.46
C TRP A 110 6.01 11.60 21.17
N GLY A 111 5.33 12.49 20.44
CA GLY A 111 4.15 13.21 20.93
C GLY A 111 2.87 12.56 20.44
N LEU A 112 1.87 12.39 21.30
CA LEU A 112 0.51 12.01 20.92
C LEU A 112 -0.12 13.18 20.15
N ILE A 113 -0.55 12.96 18.90
CA ILE A 113 -1.12 14.00 18.03
C ILE A 113 -2.58 13.74 17.65
N TYR A 114 -3.08 12.54 17.89
CA TYR A 114 -4.47 12.17 17.66
C TYR A 114 -4.89 11.09 18.67
N TYR A 115 -6.11 11.22 19.17
CA TYR A 115 -6.74 10.28 20.07
C TYR A 115 -8.22 10.17 19.74
N ASP A 116 -8.73 8.95 19.60
CA ASP A 116 -10.13 8.68 19.29
C ASP A 116 -10.60 7.41 20.01
N ASP A 117 -11.61 7.54 20.84
CA ASP A 117 -12.19 6.44 21.60
C ASP A 117 -13.63 6.10 21.19
N ARG A 118 -14.08 6.65 20.04
CA ARG A 118 -15.38 6.31 19.47
C ARG A 118 -15.53 4.80 19.33
N GLU A 119 -16.72 4.28 19.60
CA GLU A 119 -17.00 2.85 19.43
C GLU A 119 -16.87 2.43 17.99
N GLY A 120 -16.12 1.34 17.73
CA GLY A 120 -15.89 0.83 16.38
C GLY A 120 -14.78 1.53 15.60
N VAL A 121 -14.10 2.57 16.16
CA VAL A 121 -12.97 3.19 15.47
C VAL A 121 -11.84 2.18 15.26
N PHE A 122 -11.39 2.08 14.00
CA PHE A 122 -10.27 1.23 13.59
C PHE A 122 -9.66 1.81 12.31
N PHE A 123 -8.54 2.52 12.44
CA PHE A 123 -7.88 3.15 11.31
C PHE A 123 -7.13 2.14 10.45
N ASP A 124 -7.33 2.21 9.14
CA ASP A 124 -6.77 1.27 8.15
C ASP A 124 -5.57 1.82 7.40
N GLY A 125 -5.45 3.13 7.30
CA GLY A 125 -4.31 3.74 6.63
C GLY A 125 -4.33 5.26 6.66
N MET A 126 -3.16 5.84 6.38
CA MET A 126 -2.98 7.28 6.21
C MET A 126 -2.03 7.58 5.07
N SER A 127 -2.23 8.72 4.41
CA SER A 127 -1.33 9.21 3.37
C SER A 127 -1.18 10.71 3.42
N PHE A 128 -0.03 11.19 2.94
CA PHE A 128 0.28 12.61 2.88
C PHE A 128 0.64 13.03 1.46
N TRP A 129 0.01 14.08 0.94
CA TRP A 129 0.41 14.70 -0.34
C TRP A 129 1.75 15.44 -0.22
N ASN A 130 2.02 15.96 0.97
CA ASN A 130 3.25 16.66 1.33
C ASN A 130 3.36 16.75 2.86
N LYS A 131 4.38 17.46 3.36
CA LYS A 131 4.62 17.61 4.81
C LYS A 131 3.49 18.30 5.61
N LYS A 132 2.51 18.92 4.92
CA LYS A 132 1.41 19.68 5.55
C LYS A 132 0.07 18.95 5.49
N TYR A 133 -0.28 18.46 4.30
CA TYR A 133 -1.62 17.95 3.99
C TYR A 133 -1.62 16.43 4.00
N GLY A 134 -2.46 15.86 4.83
CA GLY A 134 -2.64 14.42 4.98
C GLY A 134 -4.09 14.03 5.19
N ILE A 135 -4.36 12.74 5.05
CA ILE A 135 -5.66 12.11 5.22
C ILE A 135 -5.47 10.72 5.84
N ALA A 136 -6.39 10.31 6.69
CA ALA A 136 -6.49 8.96 7.20
C ALA A 136 -7.94 8.48 7.16
N PHE A 137 -8.14 7.18 7.10
CA PHE A 137 -9.47 6.57 7.09
C PHE A 137 -9.55 5.42 8.08
N SER A 138 -10.73 5.19 8.57
CA SER A 138 -11.09 4.11 9.49
C SER A 138 -12.19 3.26 8.88
N ASP A 139 -12.37 2.06 9.41
CA ASP A 139 -13.64 1.35 9.29
C ASP A 139 -14.81 2.28 9.64
N PRO A 140 -16.00 2.02 9.11
CA PRO A 140 -17.19 2.82 9.41
C PRO A 140 -17.52 2.84 10.91
N VAL A 141 -17.76 4.04 11.44
CA VAL A 141 -18.12 4.30 12.83
C VAL A 141 -19.56 4.79 12.91
N GLY A 142 -20.38 4.19 13.78
CA GLY A 142 -21.80 4.57 13.92
C GLY A 142 -22.61 4.41 12.63
N GLY A 143 -22.21 3.49 11.73
CA GLY A 143 -22.89 3.27 10.44
C GLY A 143 -22.45 4.20 9.32
N HIS A 144 -21.40 5.01 9.51
CA HIS A 144 -20.92 5.98 8.52
C HIS A 144 -19.42 5.87 8.32
N HIS A 145 -18.93 6.20 7.12
CA HIS A 145 -17.50 6.31 6.87
C HIS A 145 -16.85 7.35 7.78
N LEU A 146 -15.67 7.03 8.30
CA LEU A 146 -14.85 7.95 9.06
C LEU A 146 -13.55 8.23 8.31
N LEU A 147 -13.41 9.49 7.85
CA LEU A 147 -12.18 10.03 7.29
C LEU A 147 -11.79 11.28 8.07
N ILE A 148 -10.51 11.43 8.35
CA ILE A 148 -9.95 12.61 9.01
C ILE A 148 -8.85 13.23 8.14
N ARG A 149 -8.71 14.55 8.21
CA ARG A 149 -7.72 15.31 7.44
C ARG A 149 -6.88 16.20 8.35
N THR A 150 -5.66 16.42 7.91
CA THR A 150 -4.76 17.42 8.52
C THR A 150 -4.28 18.42 7.47
N THR A 151 -4.06 19.67 7.89
CA THR A 151 -3.50 20.76 7.07
C THR A 151 -2.24 21.37 7.68
N ASP A 152 -1.77 20.80 8.78
CA ASP A 152 -0.64 21.29 9.60
C ASP A 152 0.44 20.23 9.86
N GLY A 153 0.48 19.20 9.00
CA GLY A 153 1.45 18.11 9.08
C GLY A 153 1.14 17.11 10.19
N GLY A 154 -0.14 16.91 10.47
CA GLY A 154 -0.64 15.94 11.44
C GLY A 154 -0.60 16.43 12.88
N ASN A 155 -0.37 17.72 13.14
CA ASN A 155 -0.46 18.23 14.51
C ASN A 155 -1.91 18.31 15.00
N THR A 156 -2.85 18.57 14.07
CA THR A 156 -4.29 18.48 14.31
C THR A 156 -4.99 17.72 13.19
N TRP A 157 -6.10 17.08 13.50
CA TRP A 157 -6.93 16.32 12.58
C TRP A 157 -8.40 16.71 12.71
N GLN A 158 -9.12 16.72 11.60
CA GLN A 158 -10.54 17.07 11.55
C GLN A 158 -11.32 16.06 10.71
N ASP A 159 -12.50 15.68 11.19
CA ASP A 159 -13.41 14.79 10.46
C ASP A 159 -13.84 15.42 9.13
N VAL A 160 -13.90 14.61 8.07
CA VAL A 160 -14.52 14.99 6.80
C VAL A 160 -16.03 14.93 6.96
N PRO A 161 -16.79 15.98 6.56
CA PRO A 161 -18.25 15.98 6.69
C PRO A 161 -18.90 14.83 5.93
N LEU A 162 -19.78 14.06 6.58
CA LEU A 162 -20.45 12.86 6.03
C LEU A 162 -21.21 13.13 4.72
N LYS A 163 -21.86 14.28 4.60
CA LYS A 163 -22.60 14.67 3.39
C LYS A 163 -21.78 14.69 2.10
N ASN A 164 -20.47 14.68 2.23
CA ASN A 164 -19.52 14.75 1.12
C ASN A 164 -18.97 13.37 0.73
N ILE A 165 -19.39 12.32 1.41
CA ILE A 165 -18.91 10.95 1.22
C ILE A 165 -20.07 10.09 0.77
N PRO A 166 -19.95 9.27 -0.30
CA PRO A 166 -21.00 8.34 -0.69
C PRO A 166 -21.40 7.41 0.46
N GLU A 167 -22.65 6.99 0.51
CA GLU A 167 -23.16 6.10 1.54
C GLU A 167 -22.39 4.77 1.56
N LYS A 168 -22.14 4.28 2.77
CA LYS A 168 -21.55 2.96 2.96
C LYS A 168 -22.53 1.86 2.56
N LEU A 169 -21.97 0.73 2.14
CA LEU A 169 -22.71 -0.54 2.04
C LEU A 169 -22.65 -1.28 3.38
N ASP A 170 -23.46 -2.33 3.53
CA ASP A 170 -23.45 -3.16 4.72
C ASP A 170 -23.29 -4.64 4.32
N PRO A 171 -22.17 -5.28 4.69
CA PRO A 171 -20.97 -4.71 5.36
C PRO A 171 -20.03 -3.97 4.39
N GLU A 172 -19.27 -3.01 4.90
CA GLU A 172 -18.16 -2.38 4.18
C GLU A 172 -17.02 -2.07 5.16
N PHE A 173 -15.80 -2.42 4.77
CA PHE A 173 -14.60 -2.36 5.60
C PHE A 173 -13.42 -1.80 4.83
N GLY A 174 -12.47 -1.16 5.57
CA GLY A 174 -11.10 -0.99 5.18
C GLY A 174 -10.25 -2.22 5.51
N PHE A 175 -8.97 -2.17 5.15
CA PHE A 175 -8.02 -3.23 5.51
C PHE A 175 -6.66 -2.64 5.89
N ALA A 176 -6.35 -2.70 7.18
CA ALA A 176 -5.07 -2.25 7.73
C ALA A 176 -3.93 -3.25 7.43
N ALA A 177 -3.69 -3.55 6.15
CA ALA A 177 -2.76 -4.60 5.73
C ALA A 177 -1.32 -4.10 5.60
N SER A 178 -1.11 -3.00 4.87
CA SER A 178 0.23 -2.51 4.50
C SER A 178 0.37 -0.99 4.52
N GLY A 179 -0.66 -0.25 4.98
CA GLY A 179 -0.73 1.21 4.90
C GLY A 179 -0.95 1.77 3.48
N THR A 180 -1.17 0.90 2.48
CA THR A 180 -1.25 1.30 1.07
C THR A 180 -2.69 1.30 0.50
N GLY A 181 -3.70 1.23 1.35
CA GLY A 181 -5.13 1.28 0.96
C GLY A 181 -5.61 2.66 0.53
N ILE A 182 -4.85 3.73 0.83
CA ILE A 182 -5.22 5.14 0.57
C ILE A 182 -4.11 5.92 -0.14
N PRO A 183 -3.77 5.61 -1.42
CA PRO A 183 -2.75 6.34 -2.16
C PRO A 183 -3.17 7.74 -2.54
N VAL A 184 -2.19 8.65 -2.59
CA VAL A 184 -2.36 10.05 -3.02
C VAL A 184 -1.54 10.36 -4.25
N ALA A 185 -2.00 11.32 -5.08
CA ALA A 185 -1.28 11.79 -6.24
C ALA A 185 -1.43 13.30 -6.46
N GLY A 186 -0.42 13.90 -7.06
CA GLY A 186 -0.41 15.33 -7.33
C GLY A 186 -0.52 16.17 -6.06
N ARG A 187 -1.39 17.18 -6.07
CA ARG A 187 -1.58 18.09 -4.94
C ARG A 187 -2.79 17.75 -4.07
N ASN A 188 -3.79 17.05 -4.61
CA ASN A 188 -5.11 16.93 -3.99
C ASN A 188 -5.91 15.68 -4.41
N THR A 189 -5.36 14.79 -5.23
CA THR A 189 -6.07 13.57 -5.61
C THR A 189 -5.74 12.46 -4.61
N VAL A 190 -6.77 11.70 -4.19
CA VAL A 190 -6.66 10.55 -3.31
C VAL A 190 -7.68 9.49 -3.74
N TRP A 191 -7.29 8.24 -3.57
CA TRP A 191 -8.19 7.09 -3.71
C TRP A 191 -8.21 6.31 -2.40
N LEU A 192 -9.29 5.55 -2.19
CA LEU A 192 -9.49 4.70 -1.03
C LEU A 192 -10.13 3.39 -1.47
N GLY A 193 -9.50 2.27 -1.13
CA GLY A 193 -10.00 0.92 -1.41
C GLY A 193 -10.78 0.35 -0.23
N MET A 194 -11.94 -0.21 -0.51
CA MET A 194 -12.82 -0.85 0.49
C MET A 194 -13.23 -2.25 0.01
N GLY A 195 -13.72 -3.05 0.93
CA GLY A 195 -14.26 -4.39 0.67
C GLY A 195 -15.51 -4.68 1.49
N GLY A 196 -15.90 -5.93 1.58
CA GLY A 196 -17.14 -6.37 2.20
C GLY A 196 -18.20 -6.70 1.15
N ALA A 197 -19.40 -6.13 1.22
CA ALA A 197 -20.51 -6.39 0.30
C ALA A 197 -20.11 -6.16 -1.17
N LYS A 198 -19.26 -5.17 -1.42
CA LYS A 198 -18.66 -4.85 -2.73
C LYS A 198 -17.20 -4.42 -2.54
N SER A 199 -16.38 -4.65 -3.57
CA SER A 199 -15.06 -4.05 -3.67
C SER A 199 -15.17 -2.72 -4.39
N ARG A 200 -15.04 -1.61 -3.65
CA ARG A 200 -15.25 -0.26 -4.18
C ARG A 200 -13.99 0.59 -4.04
N VAL A 201 -13.79 1.50 -4.98
CA VAL A 201 -12.77 2.54 -4.90
C VAL A 201 -13.45 3.89 -4.83
N PHE A 202 -13.21 4.60 -3.74
CA PHE A 202 -13.60 5.99 -3.57
C PHE A 202 -12.50 6.88 -4.13
N LYS A 203 -12.86 8.00 -4.75
CA LYS A 203 -11.92 8.97 -5.31
C LYS A 203 -12.32 10.38 -4.91
N SER A 204 -11.33 11.17 -4.52
CA SER A 204 -11.46 12.63 -4.32
C SER A 204 -10.39 13.33 -5.15
N GLU A 205 -10.74 14.49 -5.73
CA GLU A 205 -9.84 15.35 -6.51
C GLU A 205 -9.61 16.72 -5.86
N ASP A 206 -10.14 16.93 -4.67
CA ASP A 206 -10.06 18.19 -3.90
C ASP A 206 -9.45 18.02 -2.50
N GLY A 207 -8.60 17.00 -2.34
CA GLY A 207 -7.88 16.74 -1.10
C GLY A 207 -8.74 16.02 -0.05
N GLY A 208 -9.68 15.17 -0.48
CA GLY A 208 -10.53 14.38 0.41
C GLY A 208 -11.71 15.14 0.98
N LEU A 209 -12.15 16.23 0.34
CA LEU A 209 -13.32 16.98 0.79
C LEU A 209 -14.63 16.43 0.21
N HIS A 210 -14.64 16.07 -1.09
CA HIS A 210 -15.76 15.44 -1.76
C HIS A 210 -15.31 14.17 -2.45
N TRP A 211 -16.17 13.15 -2.45
CA TRP A 211 -15.84 11.82 -2.92
C TRP A 211 -16.86 11.31 -3.94
N THR A 212 -16.35 10.60 -4.93
CA THR A 212 -17.10 9.73 -5.84
C THR A 212 -16.71 8.29 -5.56
N VAL A 213 -17.49 7.32 -6.04
CA VAL A 213 -17.23 5.90 -5.83
C VAL A 213 -17.46 5.11 -7.12
N ALA A 214 -16.61 4.12 -7.35
CA ALA A 214 -16.75 3.14 -8.43
C ALA A 214 -16.64 1.72 -7.87
N GLU A 215 -17.44 0.78 -8.38
CA GLU A 215 -17.30 -0.64 -8.10
C GLU A 215 -16.13 -1.21 -8.93
N THR A 216 -15.47 -2.22 -8.38
CA THR A 216 -14.42 -2.96 -9.07
C THR A 216 -14.81 -4.42 -9.24
N PRO A 217 -14.22 -5.13 -10.22
CA PRO A 217 -14.46 -6.56 -10.39
C PRO A 217 -13.66 -7.45 -9.42
N LEU A 218 -12.98 -6.86 -8.41
CA LEU A 218 -12.31 -7.65 -7.38
C LEU A 218 -13.33 -8.46 -6.58
N VAL A 219 -12.86 -9.58 -6.07
CA VAL A 219 -13.64 -10.44 -5.17
C VAL A 219 -14.24 -9.65 -4.00
N HIS A 220 -15.48 -9.94 -3.67
CA HIS A 220 -16.27 -9.28 -2.63
C HIS A 220 -17.36 -10.22 -2.10
N GLY A 221 -18.15 -9.79 -1.13
CA GLY A 221 -19.27 -10.50 -0.54
C GLY A 221 -18.96 -11.16 0.80
N GLY A 222 -17.71 -11.16 1.24
CA GLY A 222 -17.27 -11.66 2.55
C GLY A 222 -16.69 -10.57 3.43
N GLN A 223 -16.58 -10.83 4.73
CA GLN A 223 -15.99 -9.89 5.69
C GLN A 223 -14.47 -9.71 5.51
N SER A 224 -13.81 -10.67 4.87
CA SER A 224 -12.37 -10.68 4.59
C SER A 224 -12.04 -10.42 3.13
N THR A 225 -13.06 -10.20 2.26
CA THR A 225 -12.85 -10.00 0.83
C THR A 225 -12.85 -8.53 0.46
N GLY A 226 -11.91 -8.13 -0.41
CA GLY A 226 -11.89 -6.76 -0.90
C GLY A 226 -10.53 -6.27 -1.36
N ILE A 227 -10.40 -4.93 -1.40
CA ILE A 227 -9.21 -4.23 -1.83
C ILE A 227 -8.33 -3.95 -0.61
N TYR A 228 -7.12 -4.52 -0.60
CA TYR A 228 -6.15 -4.36 0.48
C TYR A 228 -5.10 -3.29 0.18
N SER A 229 -4.86 -3.04 -1.10
CA SER A 229 -3.87 -2.08 -1.53
C SER A 229 -4.23 -1.47 -2.88
N LEU A 230 -3.97 -0.18 -3.01
CA LEU A 230 -4.08 0.59 -4.23
C LEU A 230 -2.75 1.26 -4.56
N CYS A 231 -2.38 1.33 -5.83
CA CYS A 231 -1.23 2.09 -6.27
C CYS A 231 -1.53 2.79 -7.60
N PHE A 232 -1.31 4.10 -7.64
CA PHE A 232 -1.43 4.90 -8.85
C PHE A 232 -0.06 5.45 -9.24
N LYS A 233 0.41 5.18 -10.46
CA LYS A 233 1.66 5.77 -10.96
C LYS A 233 1.48 7.23 -11.38
N ASP A 234 0.26 7.59 -11.76
CA ASP A 234 -0.19 8.92 -12.13
C ASP A 234 -1.70 9.04 -11.86
N LYS A 235 -2.34 10.15 -12.27
CA LYS A 235 -3.77 10.37 -12.05
C LYS A 235 -4.70 9.47 -12.89
N LYS A 236 -4.18 8.67 -13.82
CA LYS A 236 -4.95 7.83 -14.74
C LYS A 236 -4.76 6.34 -14.52
N ILE A 237 -3.51 5.92 -14.37
CA ILE A 237 -3.15 4.50 -14.36
C ILE A 237 -2.95 4.05 -12.91
N GLY A 238 -3.78 3.11 -12.51
CA GLY A 238 -3.78 2.53 -11.17
C GLY A 238 -4.04 1.04 -11.16
N ILE A 239 -3.66 0.42 -10.06
CA ILE A 239 -3.83 -1.00 -9.78
C ILE A 239 -4.42 -1.14 -8.39
N ALA A 240 -5.38 -2.05 -8.26
CA ALA A 240 -5.94 -2.53 -7.01
C ALA A 240 -5.56 -4.01 -6.83
N VAL A 241 -5.13 -4.38 -5.65
CA VAL A 241 -4.93 -5.78 -5.26
C VAL A 241 -5.59 -6.07 -3.93
N GLY A 242 -5.90 -7.33 -3.71
CA GLY A 242 -6.54 -7.78 -2.48
C GLY A 242 -6.79 -9.28 -2.51
N GLY A 243 -8.02 -9.67 -2.22
CA GLY A 243 -8.41 -11.07 -2.16
C GLY A 243 -9.13 -11.39 -0.87
N ASP A 244 -8.81 -12.53 -0.29
CA ASP A 244 -9.28 -13.01 1.00
C ASP A 244 -8.08 -13.56 1.80
N TYR A 245 -7.82 -13.03 2.99
CA TYR A 245 -6.72 -13.55 3.82
C TYR A 245 -7.04 -14.91 4.45
N THR A 246 -8.31 -15.32 4.44
CA THR A 246 -8.76 -16.63 4.95
C THR A 246 -8.77 -17.71 3.86
N ASP A 247 -8.86 -17.31 2.57
CA ASP A 247 -8.79 -18.19 1.41
C ASP A 247 -7.83 -17.65 0.36
N GLN A 248 -6.61 -18.17 0.37
CA GLN A 248 -5.56 -17.75 -0.57
C GLN A 248 -5.75 -18.29 -1.99
N SER A 249 -6.72 -19.18 -2.22
CA SER A 249 -7.03 -19.75 -3.55
C SER A 249 -8.07 -18.95 -4.33
N ILE A 250 -8.62 -17.89 -3.73
CA ILE A 250 -9.68 -17.08 -4.30
C ILE A 250 -9.24 -16.36 -5.60
N GLN A 251 -10.17 -16.21 -6.54
CA GLN A 251 -9.92 -15.56 -7.82
C GLN A 251 -10.30 -14.08 -7.80
N ASN A 252 -9.96 -13.35 -8.87
CA ASN A 252 -10.25 -11.93 -9.04
C ASN A 252 -9.64 -11.07 -7.93
N THR A 253 -8.37 -11.30 -7.65
CA THR A 253 -7.62 -10.61 -6.59
C THR A 253 -6.91 -9.34 -7.06
N MET A 254 -7.01 -9.02 -8.36
CA MET A 254 -6.35 -7.88 -8.98
C MET A 254 -7.27 -7.18 -9.97
N ALA A 255 -7.18 -5.85 -10.05
CA ALA A 255 -7.82 -5.05 -11.10
C ALA A 255 -6.92 -3.87 -11.47
N TYR A 256 -7.11 -3.33 -12.67
CA TYR A 256 -6.40 -2.15 -13.15
C TYR A 256 -7.37 -1.13 -13.76
N THR A 257 -6.91 0.12 -13.80
CA THR A 257 -7.62 1.26 -14.40
C THR A 257 -6.67 2.08 -15.25
N TRP A 258 -7.20 2.73 -16.31
CA TRP A 258 -6.48 3.72 -17.13
C TRP A 258 -7.17 5.08 -17.18
N ASP A 259 -8.28 5.24 -16.50
CA ASP A 259 -9.11 6.45 -16.45
C ASP A 259 -9.16 7.11 -15.06
N GLY A 260 -8.22 6.73 -14.18
CA GLY A 260 -8.12 7.29 -12.85
C GLY A 260 -9.10 6.69 -11.85
N GLY A 261 -9.54 5.46 -12.07
CA GLY A 261 -10.42 4.74 -11.17
C GLY A 261 -11.91 4.98 -11.42
N LEU A 262 -12.28 5.52 -12.58
CA LEU A 262 -13.70 5.62 -12.98
C LEU A 262 -14.23 4.25 -13.40
N THR A 263 -13.40 3.49 -14.14
CA THR A 263 -13.68 2.09 -14.50
C THR A 263 -12.51 1.18 -14.15
N TRP A 264 -12.82 -0.07 -13.82
CA TRP A 264 -11.85 -1.08 -13.41
C TRP A 264 -12.02 -2.36 -14.20
N HIS A 265 -10.91 -3.02 -14.53
CA HIS A 265 -10.86 -4.20 -15.37
C HIS A 265 -10.05 -5.31 -14.70
N LEU A 266 -10.50 -6.56 -14.88
CA LEU A 266 -9.69 -7.72 -14.51
C LEU A 266 -8.49 -7.85 -15.47
N PRO A 267 -7.32 -8.25 -14.98
CA PRO A 267 -6.21 -8.63 -15.85
C PRO A 267 -6.57 -9.76 -16.82
N GLU A 268 -5.94 -9.75 -17.99
CA GLU A 268 -6.03 -10.86 -18.97
C GLU A 268 -5.36 -12.14 -18.43
N THR A 269 -4.24 -11.96 -17.69
CA THR A 269 -3.55 -13.03 -16.98
C THR A 269 -3.42 -12.66 -15.51
N GLN A 270 -3.93 -13.50 -14.63
CA GLN A 270 -3.89 -13.32 -13.17
C GLN A 270 -3.05 -14.41 -12.51
N THR A 271 -2.53 -14.11 -11.33
CA THR A 271 -1.77 -15.07 -10.51
C THR A 271 -2.65 -15.73 -9.45
N HIS A 272 -3.90 -15.27 -9.29
CA HIS A 272 -4.92 -15.81 -8.36
C HIS A 272 -4.39 -16.02 -6.94
N GLN A 273 -3.75 -14.98 -6.40
CA GLN A 273 -3.14 -15.01 -5.08
C GLN A 273 -3.57 -13.78 -4.28
N TYR A 274 -3.89 -13.99 -3.00
CA TYR A 274 -4.10 -12.88 -2.08
C TYR A 274 -2.84 -12.01 -1.97
N ARG A 275 -3.01 -10.69 -2.12
CA ARG A 275 -1.92 -9.70 -2.03
C ARG A 275 -2.26 -8.57 -1.06
N GLU A 276 -1.30 -8.25 -0.19
CA GLU A 276 -1.46 -7.21 0.84
C GLU A 276 -0.96 -5.84 0.38
N CYS A 277 -0.06 -5.79 -0.59
CA CYS A 277 0.58 -4.55 -1.04
C CYS A 277 0.86 -4.58 -2.53
N VAL A 278 0.57 -3.46 -3.22
CA VAL A 278 1.01 -3.21 -4.60
C VAL A 278 1.73 -1.88 -4.68
N VAL A 279 2.84 -1.83 -5.43
CA VAL A 279 3.65 -0.63 -5.60
C VAL A 279 4.08 -0.44 -7.05
N HIS A 280 4.12 0.83 -7.47
CA HIS A 280 4.73 1.22 -8.74
C HIS A 280 6.25 1.29 -8.60
N TYR A 281 6.96 0.65 -9.51
CA TYR A 281 8.42 0.72 -9.55
C TYR A 281 8.91 1.78 -10.54
N ARG A 282 8.58 1.61 -11.82
CA ARG A 282 8.90 2.57 -12.89
C ARG A 282 8.18 2.23 -14.20
N GLN A 283 7.99 3.19 -15.10
CA GLN A 283 7.31 3.01 -16.39
C GLN A 283 5.96 2.30 -16.20
N SER A 284 5.81 1.10 -16.76
CA SER A 284 4.63 0.24 -16.66
C SER A 284 4.77 -0.90 -15.65
N ILE A 285 5.86 -0.92 -14.85
CA ILE A 285 6.19 -2.01 -13.94
C ILE A 285 5.62 -1.76 -12.57
N PHE A 286 4.84 -2.72 -12.09
CA PHE A 286 4.37 -2.79 -10.71
C PHE A 286 4.73 -4.15 -10.10
N PHE A 287 4.87 -4.17 -8.80
CA PHE A 287 5.04 -5.37 -8.00
C PHE A 287 3.89 -5.47 -7.00
N ALA A 288 3.41 -6.68 -6.77
CA ALA A 288 2.52 -7.00 -5.68
C ALA A 288 3.17 -8.02 -4.75
N VAL A 289 2.92 -7.91 -3.44
CA VAL A 289 3.48 -8.79 -2.43
C VAL A 289 2.39 -9.22 -1.44
N GLY A 290 2.54 -10.44 -0.95
CA GLY A 290 1.65 -11.01 0.06
C GLY A 290 2.27 -12.25 0.69
N PRO A 291 1.51 -12.99 1.53
CA PRO A 291 2.03 -14.11 2.29
C PRO A 291 2.66 -15.22 1.46
N SER A 292 2.21 -15.42 0.22
CA SER A 292 2.72 -16.47 -0.68
C SER A 292 3.89 -16.03 -1.56
N GLY A 293 4.28 -14.73 -1.59
CA GLY A 293 5.41 -14.22 -2.36
C GLY A 293 5.09 -12.98 -3.19
N PHE A 294 5.64 -12.90 -4.40
CA PHE A 294 5.62 -11.72 -5.27
C PHE A 294 4.97 -12.01 -6.62
N ASP A 295 4.29 -10.99 -7.14
CA ASP A 295 3.88 -10.92 -8.53
C ASP A 295 4.39 -9.64 -9.17
N MET A 296 4.51 -9.65 -10.50
CA MET A 296 4.95 -8.52 -11.28
C MET A 296 4.09 -8.37 -12.53
N THR A 297 3.86 -7.13 -12.92
CA THR A 297 3.38 -6.74 -14.24
C THR A 297 4.36 -5.76 -14.87
N ASN A 298 4.47 -5.75 -16.19
CA ASN A 298 5.25 -4.77 -16.96
C ASN A 298 4.42 -4.00 -17.99
N ASP A 299 3.10 -4.13 -17.93
CA ASP A 299 2.13 -3.54 -18.86
C ASP A 299 0.97 -2.81 -18.15
N ASN A 300 1.25 -2.22 -16.98
CA ASN A 300 0.28 -1.50 -16.15
C ASN A 300 -0.88 -2.37 -15.62
N GLY A 301 -0.62 -3.64 -15.33
CA GLY A 301 -1.57 -4.52 -14.68
C GLY A 301 -2.43 -5.36 -15.60
N LYS A 302 -2.23 -5.31 -16.91
CA LYS A 302 -2.99 -6.14 -17.84
C LYS A 302 -2.61 -7.62 -17.75
N ASN A 303 -1.32 -7.89 -17.59
CA ASN A 303 -0.81 -9.25 -17.42
C ASN A 303 0.10 -9.34 -16.20
N TRP A 304 -0.10 -10.37 -15.38
CA TRP A 304 0.68 -10.63 -14.19
C TRP A 304 1.37 -11.97 -14.27
N GLN A 305 2.56 -12.02 -13.70
CA GLN A 305 3.33 -13.25 -13.52
C GLN A 305 3.86 -13.35 -12.10
N SER A 306 3.83 -14.54 -11.53
CA SER A 306 4.46 -14.80 -10.25
C SER A 306 5.97 -14.81 -10.39
N ILE A 307 6.65 -14.10 -9.49
CA ILE A 307 8.09 -14.14 -9.37
C ILE A 307 8.42 -15.13 -8.26
N TYR A 308 9.25 -16.11 -8.57
CA TYR A 308 9.70 -17.07 -7.57
C TYR A 308 10.40 -16.37 -6.40
N SER A 309 9.92 -16.62 -5.19
CA SER A 309 10.56 -16.23 -3.94
C SER A 309 10.49 -17.37 -2.93
N LYS A 310 11.60 -17.61 -2.21
CA LYS A 310 11.64 -18.50 -1.05
C LYS A 310 10.96 -17.85 0.16
N GLU A 311 10.89 -16.52 0.17
CA GLU A 311 10.40 -15.75 1.30
C GLU A 311 8.87 -15.75 1.32
N LYS A 312 8.32 -15.95 2.50
CA LYS A 312 6.88 -16.02 2.79
C LYS A 312 6.54 -15.06 3.91
N ASP A 313 5.23 -14.87 4.15
CA ASP A 313 4.71 -13.99 5.20
C ASP A 313 5.12 -12.52 5.02
N LEU A 314 5.27 -12.08 3.77
CA LEU A 314 5.57 -10.70 3.42
C LEU A 314 4.29 -9.87 3.42
N THR A 315 4.38 -8.62 3.89
CA THR A 315 3.22 -7.78 4.14
C THR A 315 3.26 -6.47 3.36
N SER A 316 4.42 -5.81 3.29
CA SER A 316 4.52 -4.49 2.67
C SER A 316 5.82 -4.34 1.90
N MET A 317 5.77 -3.52 0.85
CA MET A 317 6.92 -3.20 0.00
C MET A 317 6.88 -1.72 -0.39
N ALA A 318 8.06 -1.08 -0.44
CA ALA A 318 8.17 0.29 -0.94
C ALA A 318 9.51 0.53 -1.61
N PHE A 319 9.52 1.42 -2.61
CA PHE A 319 10.74 1.89 -3.27
C PHE A 319 10.99 3.37 -2.97
N ALA A 320 12.25 3.72 -2.79
CA ALA A 320 12.64 5.13 -2.75
C ALA A 320 12.42 5.77 -4.11
N LYS A 321 11.65 6.87 -4.15
CA LYS A 321 11.27 7.56 -5.38
C LYS A 321 12.47 7.90 -6.26
N GLY A 322 12.39 7.53 -7.54
CA GLY A 322 13.45 7.80 -8.51
C GLY A 322 14.71 6.96 -8.36
N THR A 323 14.69 5.93 -7.52
CA THR A 323 15.83 5.02 -7.31
C THR A 323 15.45 3.56 -7.58
N ARG A 324 16.46 2.67 -7.53
CA ARG A 324 16.24 1.21 -7.57
C ARG A 324 16.26 0.57 -6.18
N THR A 325 16.38 1.38 -5.14
CA THR A 325 16.43 0.92 -3.76
C THR A 325 15.02 0.79 -3.22
N GLY A 326 14.70 -0.36 -2.69
CA GLY A 326 13.45 -0.63 -2.00
C GLY A 326 13.66 -1.58 -0.84
N PHE A 327 12.64 -1.69 -0.02
CA PHE A 327 12.58 -2.64 1.08
C PHE A 327 11.26 -3.41 1.00
N VAL A 328 11.31 -4.61 1.55
CA VAL A 328 10.15 -5.49 1.77
C VAL A 328 10.19 -5.90 3.22
N VAL A 329 9.05 -5.86 3.87
CA VAL A 329 8.90 -6.26 5.27
C VAL A 329 7.85 -7.36 5.42
N GLY A 330 7.88 -8.06 6.54
CA GLY A 330 6.97 -9.17 6.80
C GLY A 330 6.89 -9.52 8.27
N LYS A 331 6.39 -10.74 8.54
CA LYS A 331 6.27 -11.27 9.90
C LYS A 331 7.63 -11.67 10.48
N ARG A 332 7.70 -11.80 11.79
CA ARG A 332 8.87 -12.32 12.52
C ARG A 332 10.16 -11.52 12.23
N GLY A 333 10.07 -10.19 12.28
CA GLY A 333 11.20 -9.28 12.11
C GLY A 333 11.80 -9.26 10.70
N GLN A 334 11.08 -9.76 9.70
CA GLN A 334 11.61 -9.83 8.33
C GLN A 334 11.73 -8.42 7.72
N ILE A 335 12.94 -8.08 7.34
CA ILE A 335 13.25 -6.93 6.48
C ILE A 335 14.19 -7.41 5.37
N PHE A 336 13.87 -7.09 4.12
CA PHE A 336 14.72 -7.37 2.97
C PHE A 336 14.97 -6.10 2.18
N LYS A 337 16.22 -5.92 1.74
CA LYS A 337 16.55 -4.96 0.70
C LYS A 337 16.26 -5.59 -0.65
N ILE A 338 15.51 -4.89 -1.48
CA ILE A 338 15.14 -5.36 -2.81
C ILE A 338 16.06 -4.72 -3.87
N LYS A 339 16.56 -5.55 -4.79
CA LYS A 339 17.27 -5.14 -6.00
C LYS A 339 16.55 -5.74 -7.21
N VAL A 340 16.14 -4.90 -8.14
CA VAL A 340 15.53 -5.35 -9.41
C VAL A 340 16.65 -5.49 -10.45
N LYS A 341 16.77 -6.68 -11.03
CA LYS A 341 17.72 -7.00 -12.13
C LYS A 341 16.96 -7.01 -13.47
N TYR A 342 17.63 -6.52 -14.49
CA TYR A 342 17.15 -6.48 -15.88
C TYR A 342 17.91 -7.47 -16.71
#